data_6ff7e870d343338b3eac97dfa3b121db
#
_entry.id   6ff7e870d343338b3eac97dfa3b121db
#
_cell.length_a   1.000
_cell.length_b   1.000
_cell.length_c   1.000
_cell.angle_alpha   90.00
_cell.angle_beta   90.00
_cell.angle_gamma   90.00
#
_symmetry.space_group_name_H-M   'P 1'
#
loop_
_entity.id
_entity.type
_entity.pdbx_description
1 polymer ?
#
loop_
_entity_poly.entity_id
_entity_poly.type
_entity_poly.pdbx_seq_one_letter_code
_entity_poly.pdbx_strand_id
1 'polypeptide(L)'
;VLFLVDSSTSMLGRTYVNVIRYRNMSDQMKVKAPKWRQVVNSVDWLTTRLKPGTKFQIYAFNEDAQTIISGSDGNWIEVTDGNEVDAAIQDLKSVVPDKGTSLVNAFSQINQLSPRPDNIFLITDGLPTQGKRKPIREMIRPEQRLTFFEQALRELPPVPVNVLLFPIDGDPFAAEAYWRLAIRSRGSFMAPASDWP
;
A
#
# COMPACT_ATOMS: atom_id res chain seq x y z
N VAL A 1 7.50 7.68 10.48
CA VAL A 1 6.28 7.02 9.97
C VAL A 1 6.47 6.67 8.49
N LEU A 2 6.12 5.44 8.09
CA LEU A 2 6.13 5.00 6.70
C LEU A 2 4.71 4.71 6.22
N PHE A 3 4.31 5.32 5.10
CA PHE A 3 3.12 4.93 4.35
C PHE A 3 3.53 4.00 3.22
N LEU A 4 3.01 2.78 3.25
CA LEU A 4 3.27 1.74 2.25
C LEU A 4 1.98 1.48 1.49
N VAL A 5 1.88 2.02 0.28
CA VAL A 5 0.64 2.10 -0.50
C VAL A 5 0.68 1.11 -1.65
N ASP A 6 -0.22 0.16 -1.64
CA ASP A 6 -0.42 -0.77 -2.76
C ASP A 6 -0.89 0.01 -3.99
N SER A 7 -0.13 -0.07 -5.07
CA SER A 7 -0.42 0.51 -6.37
C SER A 7 -0.59 -0.57 -7.45
N SER A 8 -1.01 -1.76 -7.06
CA SER A 8 -1.31 -2.84 -8.00
C SER A 8 -2.61 -2.60 -8.77
N THR A 9 -2.79 -3.36 -9.83
CA THR A 9 -3.97 -3.23 -10.72
C THR A 9 -5.30 -3.41 -9.98
N SER A 10 -5.36 -4.21 -8.93
CA SER A 10 -6.57 -4.44 -8.12
C SER A 10 -7.08 -3.17 -7.43
N MET A 11 -6.18 -2.22 -7.16
CA MET A 11 -6.53 -0.91 -6.58
C MET A 11 -7.40 -0.03 -7.50
N LEU A 12 -7.58 -0.41 -8.76
CA LEU A 12 -8.44 0.28 -9.72
C LEU A 12 -9.94 0.04 -9.50
N GLY A 13 -10.33 -1.02 -8.77
CA GLY A 13 -11.75 -1.35 -8.60
C GLY A 13 -12.06 -2.21 -7.40
N ARG A 14 -13.30 -2.18 -6.92
CA ARG A 14 -13.78 -3.01 -5.81
C ARG A 14 -14.22 -4.41 -6.27
N THR A 15 -14.64 -4.52 -7.52
CA THR A 15 -15.02 -5.78 -8.17
C THR A 15 -14.05 -6.11 -9.29
N TYR A 16 -13.92 -7.40 -9.58
CA TYR A 16 -13.05 -7.87 -10.67
C TYR A 16 -13.43 -7.26 -12.02
N VAL A 17 -14.72 -7.08 -12.27
CA VAL A 17 -15.23 -6.43 -13.50
C VAL A 17 -14.72 -4.99 -13.62
N ASN A 18 -14.79 -4.22 -12.54
CA ASN A 18 -14.29 -2.85 -12.52
C ASN A 18 -12.78 -2.78 -12.71
N VAL A 19 -12.03 -3.69 -12.11
CA VAL A 19 -10.57 -3.80 -12.29
C VAL A 19 -10.22 -4.00 -13.76
N ILE A 20 -10.87 -4.98 -14.44
CA ILE A 20 -10.65 -5.26 -15.87
C ILE A 20 -10.99 -4.01 -16.71
N ARG A 21 -12.12 -3.36 -16.40
CA ARG A 21 -12.54 -2.15 -17.12
C ARG A 21 -11.49 -1.05 -17.04
N TYR A 22 -11.04 -0.69 -15.83
CA TYR A 22 -10.08 0.40 -15.64
C TYR A 22 -8.68 0.03 -16.13
N ARG A 23 -8.25 -1.23 -16.00
CA ARG A 23 -6.95 -1.72 -16.47
C ARG A 23 -6.71 -1.38 -17.95
N ASN A 24 -7.76 -1.44 -18.77
CA ASN A 24 -7.70 -1.20 -20.22
C ASN A 24 -7.90 0.27 -20.61
N MET A 25 -8.03 1.17 -19.64
CA MET A 25 -8.15 2.61 -19.88
C MET A 25 -6.79 3.30 -19.90
N SER A 26 -6.77 4.57 -20.36
CA SER A 26 -5.58 5.40 -20.28
C SER A 26 -5.15 5.66 -18.85
N ASP A 27 -3.87 5.98 -18.64
CA ASP A 27 -3.33 6.26 -17.31
C ASP A 27 -4.06 7.44 -16.63
N GLN A 28 -4.46 8.43 -17.41
CA GLN A 28 -5.31 9.55 -16.93
C GLN A 28 -6.65 9.09 -16.35
N MET A 29 -7.20 7.98 -16.85
CA MET A 29 -8.44 7.40 -16.32
C MET A 29 -8.17 6.47 -15.12
N LYS A 30 -7.04 5.76 -15.12
CA LYS A 30 -6.64 4.90 -14.00
C LYS A 30 -6.44 5.70 -12.71
N VAL A 31 -5.75 6.83 -12.77
CA VAL A 31 -5.56 7.70 -11.59
C VAL A 31 -6.87 8.32 -11.07
N LYS A 32 -7.92 8.34 -11.90
CA LYS A 32 -9.26 8.80 -11.53
C LYS A 32 -10.18 7.67 -11.07
N ALA A 33 -9.71 6.42 -11.04
CA ALA A 33 -10.52 5.29 -10.58
C ALA A 33 -11.03 5.52 -9.15
N PRO A 34 -12.33 5.29 -8.87
CA PRO A 34 -12.94 5.67 -7.59
C PRO A 34 -12.23 5.07 -6.37
N LYS A 35 -11.85 3.79 -6.44
CA LYS A 35 -11.13 3.12 -5.34
C LYS A 35 -9.74 3.73 -5.15
N TRP A 36 -8.98 3.97 -6.23
CA TRP A 36 -7.66 4.61 -6.14
C TRP A 36 -7.74 6.02 -5.53
N ARG A 37 -8.70 6.81 -5.97
CA ARG A 37 -8.94 8.13 -5.37
C ARG A 37 -9.25 8.04 -3.87
N GLN A 38 -10.05 7.07 -3.46
CA GLN A 38 -10.35 6.85 -2.05
C GLN A 38 -9.07 6.51 -1.27
N VAL A 39 -8.21 5.66 -1.82
CA VAL A 39 -6.91 5.33 -1.21
C VAL A 39 -6.05 6.58 -1.05
N VAL A 40 -5.91 7.40 -2.09
CA VAL A 40 -5.16 8.66 -2.03
C VAL A 40 -5.73 9.60 -0.98
N ASN A 41 -7.06 9.78 -0.96
CA ASN A 41 -7.72 10.61 0.05
C ASN A 41 -7.50 10.09 1.48
N SER A 42 -7.45 8.75 1.65
CA SER A 42 -7.19 8.13 2.96
C SER A 42 -5.77 8.40 3.44
N VAL A 43 -4.78 8.35 2.54
CA VAL A 43 -3.40 8.73 2.87
C VAL A 43 -3.33 10.22 3.21
N ASP A 44 -3.96 11.07 2.41
CA ASP A 44 -4.07 12.52 2.64
C ASP A 44 -4.66 12.79 4.04
N TRP A 45 -5.79 12.16 4.37
CA TRP A 45 -6.40 12.29 5.69
C TRP A 45 -5.48 11.81 6.83
N LEU A 46 -4.76 10.69 6.66
CA LEU A 46 -3.82 10.19 7.66
C LEU A 46 -2.65 11.16 7.87
N THR A 47 -2.16 11.77 6.80
CA THR A 47 -1.02 12.70 6.87
C THR A 47 -1.36 14.00 7.61
N THR A 48 -2.65 14.41 7.67
CA THR A 48 -3.08 15.57 8.49
C THR A 48 -2.79 15.39 9.98
N ARG A 49 -2.50 14.17 10.43
CA ARG A 49 -2.16 13.85 11.82
C ARG A 49 -0.67 13.94 12.12
N LEU A 50 0.17 14.13 11.09
CA LEU A 50 1.60 14.32 11.26
C LEU A 50 1.86 15.70 11.88
N LYS A 51 2.63 15.69 12.97
CA LYS A 51 2.99 16.94 13.67
C LYS A 51 4.31 17.48 13.10
N PRO A 52 4.58 18.78 13.18
CA PRO A 52 5.89 19.34 12.89
C PRO A 52 7.00 18.56 13.63
N GLY A 53 8.11 18.30 12.94
CA GLY A 53 9.21 17.46 13.41
C GLY A 53 9.04 15.96 13.18
N THR A 54 7.86 15.51 12.74
CA THR A 54 7.65 14.10 12.35
C THR A 54 8.40 13.82 11.05
N LYS A 55 9.14 12.72 11.01
CA LYS A 55 9.74 12.22 9.77
C LYS A 55 8.83 11.20 9.11
N PHE A 56 8.58 11.37 7.82
CA PHE A 56 7.71 10.48 7.05
C PHE A 56 8.32 10.12 5.70
N GLN A 57 7.77 9.06 5.12
CA GLN A 57 8.04 8.65 3.74
C GLN A 57 6.81 7.95 3.18
N ILE A 58 6.60 8.04 1.87
CA ILE A 58 5.54 7.34 1.15
C ILE A 58 6.17 6.46 0.08
N TYR A 59 5.93 5.17 0.17
CA TYR A 59 6.33 4.18 -0.83
C TYR A 59 5.09 3.64 -1.53
N ALA A 60 5.09 3.66 -2.85
CA ALA A 60 4.15 2.86 -3.63
C ALA A 60 4.78 1.50 -3.91
N PHE A 61 3.97 0.44 -3.82
CA PHE A 61 4.41 -0.89 -4.18
C PHE A 61 3.42 -1.62 -5.08
N ASN A 62 3.96 -2.42 -5.97
CA ASN A 62 3.25 -3.39 -6.79
C ASN A 62 4.13 -4.67 -6.87
N GLU A 63 4.71 -5.01 -8.00
CA GLU A 63 5.74 -6.06 -8.10
C GLU A 63 7.05 -5.63 -7.41
N ASP A 64 7.34 -4.33 -7.39
CA ASP A 64 8.46 -3.68 -6.72
C ASP A 64 7.95 -2.59 -5.76
N ALA A 65 8.83 -2.03 -4.93
CA ALA A 65 8.49 -0.93 -4.04
C ALA A 65 9.52 0.20 -4.19
N GLN A 66 9.02 1.43 -4.28
CA GLN A 66 9.85 2.61 -4.43
C GLN A 66 9.23 3.83 -3.73
N THR A 67 10.06 4.76 -3.31
CA THR A 67 9.58 6.08 -2.88
C THR A 67 8.87 6.78 -4.03
N ILE A 68 7.77 7.47 -3.71
CA ILE A 68 7.05 8.27 -4.70
C ILE A 68 7.34 9.77 -4.55
N ILE A 69 8.00 10.17 -3.46
CA ILE A 69 8.26 11.59 -3.18
C ILE A 69 9.45 12.05 -4.02
N SER A 70 9.17 12.94 -4.96
CA SER A 70 10.15 13.51 -5.88
C SER A 70 11.31 14.17 -5.12
N GLY A 71 12.56 13.84 -5.52
CA GLY A 71 13.78 14.40 -4.93
C GLY A 71 14.13 13.89 -3.53
N SER A 72 13.37 12.96 -2.95
CA SER A 72 13.70 12.38 -1.64
C SER A 72 14.78 11.30 -1.69
N ASP A 73 14.95 10.61 -2.83
CA ASP A 73 15.84 9.47 -3.01
C ASP A 73 15.69 8.40 -1.92
N GLY A 74 14.48 8.27 -1.36
CA GLY A 74 14.17 7.37 -0.26
C GLY A 74 14.56 7.89 1.14
N ASN A 75 15.11 9.10 1.24
CA ASN A 75 15.43 9.72 2.53
C ASN A 75 14.15 10.18 3.25
N TRP A 76 14.21 10.16 4.58
CA TRP A 76 13.12 10.67 5.40
C TRP A 76 12.91 12.17 5.19
N ILE A 77 11.64 12.55 4.98
CA ILE A 77 11.20 13.94 4.90
C ILE A 77 10.69 14.36 6.28
N GLU A 78 11.12 15.53 6.76
CA GLU A 78 10.63 16.10 8.01
C GLU A 78 9.48 17.07 7.72
N VAL A 79 8.38 16.92 8.45
CA VAL A 79 7.26 17.87 8.38
C VAL A 79 7.66 19.16 9.06
N THR A 80 7.60 20.25 8.32
CA THR A 80 7.87 21.60 8.86
C THR A 80 6.58 22.42 8.92
N ASP A 81 6.06 22.87 7.80
CA ASP A 81 4.85 23.68 7.69
C ASP A 81 3.69 22.99 6.94
N GLY A 82 3.91 21.75 6.49
CA GLY A 82 2.92 20.93 5.77
C GLY A 82 3.08 20.94 4.25
N ASN A 83 3.83 21.85 3.67
CA ASN A 83 4.06 21.91 2.22
C ASN A 83 4.70 20.61 1.69
N GLU A 84 5.57 19.96 2.50
CA GLU A 84 6.19 18.69 2.17
C GLU A 84 5.16 17.56 2.06
N VAL A 85 4.16 17.60 2.93
CA VAL A 85 3.04 16.64 2.93
C VAL A 85 2.18 16.86 1.69
N ASP A 86 1.81 18.10 1.41
CA ASP A 86 1.00 18.45 0.24
C ASP A 86 1.70 18.03 -1.06
N ALA A 87 3.00 18.28 -1.19
CA ALA A 87 3.80 17.85 -2.32
C ALA A 87 3.82 16.32 -2.47
N ALA A 88 4.03 15.59 -1.37
CA ALA A 88 4.00 14.12 -1.37
C ALA A 88 2.63 13.55 -1.79
N ILE A 89 1.53 14.19 -1.38
CA ILE A 89 0.18 13.78 -1.80
C ILE A 89 -0.05 14.09 -3.28
N GLN A 90 0.49 15.19 -3.84
CA GLN A 90 0.42 15.43 -5.29
C GLN A 90 1.20 14.37 -6.07
N ASP A 91 2.39 13.97 -5.59
CA ASP A 91 3.16 12.87 -6.18
C ASP A 91 2.36 11.56 -6.13
N LEU A 92 1.71 11.23 -4.99
CA LEU A 92 0.86 10.04 -4.86
C LEU A 92 -0.31 10.05 -5.84
N LYS A 93 -0.96 11.21 -6.07
CA LYS A 93 -2.06 11.36 -7.04
C LYS A 93 -1.63 11.02 -8.47
N SER A 94 -0.35 11.17 -8.80
CA SER A 94 0.19 10.88 -10.12
C SER A 94 0.57 9.41 -10.34
N VAL A 95 0.65 8.61 -9.26
CA VAL A 95 0.95 7.18 -9.35
C VAL A 95 -0.16 6.45 -10.08
N VAL A 96 0.22 5.70 -11.12
CA VAL A 96 -0.71 4.89 -11.92
C VAL A 96 -0.73 3.45 -11.40
N PRO A 97 -1.85 2.97 -10.86
CA PRO A 97 -1.94 1.58 -10.43
C PRO A 97 -1.79 0.60 -11.59
N ASP A 98 -0.85 -0.35 -11.45
CA ASP A 98 -0.55 -1.36 -12.46
C ASP A 98 0.13 -2.60 -11.84
N LYS A 99 0.23 -3.68 -12.61
CA LYS A 99 0.92 -4.93 -12.27
C LYS A 99 0.28 -5.72 -11.12
N GLY A 100 1.01 -6.72 -10.62
CA GLY A 100 0.65 -7.55 -9.47
C GLY A 100 1.10 -6.94 -8.14
N THR A 101 1.05 -7.75 -7.06
CA THR A 101 1.37 -7.30 -5.70
C THR A 101 2.42 -8.21 -5.08
N SER A 102 3.56 -7.66 -4.66
CA SER A 102 4.61 -8.34 -3.90
C SER A 102 4.88 -7.65 -2.56
N LEU A 103 4.28 -8.16 -1.50
CA LEU A 103 4.60 -7.68 -0.14
C LEU A 103 6.01 -8.05 0.31
N VAL A 104 6.58 -9.16 -0.22
CA VAL A 104 7.97 -9.55 0.08
C VAL A 104 8.92 -8.45 -0.36
N ASN A 105 8.76 -7.93 -1.59
CA ASN A 105 9.61 -6.86 -2.11
C ASN A 105 9.36 -5.56 -1.35
N ALA A 106 8.09 -5.25 -1.04
CA ALA A 106 7.74 -4.07 -0.26
C ALA A 106 8.38 -4.08 1.13
N PHE A 107 8.28 -5.19 1.87
CA PHE A 107 8.87 -5.29 3.22
C PHE A 107 10.41 -5.35 3.19
N SER A 108 11.00 -5.94 2.15
CA SER A 108 12.45 -5.95 1.97
C SER A 108 13.02 -4.53 1.82
N GLN A 109 12.28 -3.61 1.16
CA GLN A 109 12.70 -2.21 1.02
C GLN A 109 12.69 -1.47 2.36
N ILE A 110 11.77 -1.81 3.28
CA ILE A 110 11.74 -1.20 4.63
C ILE A 110 13.06 -1.43 5.38
N ASN A 111 13.69 -2.59 5.18
CA ASN A 111 14.95 -2.93 5.83
C ASN A 111 16.14 -2.10 5.34
N GLN A 112 16.01 -1.42 4.20
CA GLN A 112 17.04 -0.53 3.63
C GLN A 112 16.94 0.90 4.18
N LEU A 113 15.80 1.25 4.81
CA LEU A 113 15.60 2.59 5.37
C LEU A 113 16.47 2.79 6.63
N SER A 114 17.12 3.94 6.71
CA SER A 114 17.94 4.34 7.87
C SER A 114 17.55 5.76 8.33
N PRO A 115 17.12 5.92 9.60
CA PRO A 115 16.73 4.87 10.54
C PRO A 115 15.51 4.07 10.04
N ARG A 116 15.29 2.88 10.59
CA ARG A 116 14.05 2.11 10.30
C ARG A 116 12.82 2.88 10.77
N PRO A 117 11.66 2.70 10.10
CA PRO A 117 10.40 3.29 10.57
C PRO A 117 10.04 2.79 11.97
N ASP A 118 9.47 3.65 12.76
CA ASP A 118 8.88 3.33 14.06
C ASP A 118 7.40 2.93 13.96
N ASN A 119 6.79 3.22 12.81
CA ASN A 119 5.39 2.94 12.54
C ASN A 119 5.13 2.82 11.03
N ILE A 120 4.33 1.83 10.62
CA ILE A 120 3.96 1.59 9.22
C ILE A 120 2.45 1.70 9.08
N PHE A 121 1.99 2.47 8.10
CA PHE A 121 0.64 2.39 7.57
C PHE A 121 0.69 1.58 6.27
N LEU A 122 0.12 0.38 6.29
CA LEU A 122 0.00 -0.49 5.12
C LEU A 122 -1.40 -0.32 4.52
N ILE A 123 -1.45 0.23 3.33
CA ILE A 123 -2.68 0.48 2.58
C ILE A 123 -2.72 -0.51 1.41
N THR A 124 -3.66 -1.45 1.43
CA THR A 124 -3.76 -2.52 0.44
C THR A 124 -5.20 -2.98 0.26
N ASP A 125 -5.47 -3.87 -0.70
CA ASP A 125 -6.81 -4.35 -0.96
C ASP A 125 -6.97 -5.87 -0.89
N GLY A 126 -5.86 -6.59 -0.80
CA GLY A 126 -5.90 -8.04 -0.75
C GLY A 126 -4.54 -8.67 -0.52
N LEU A 127 -4.52 -9.99 -0.48
CA LEU A 127 -3.28 -10.75 -0.33
C LEU A 127 -2.38 -10.63 -1.56
N PRO A 128 -1.05 -10.72 -1.39
CA PRO A 128 -0.11 -10.60 -2.50
C PRO A 128 -0.34 -11.67 -3.57
N THR A 129 -0.12 -11.29 -4.83
CA THR A 129 -0.26 -12.18 -5.99
C THR A 129 1.05 -12.85 -6.37
N GLN A 130 2.17 -12.42 -5.75
CA GLN A 130 3.49 -13.02 -5.96
C GLN A 130 4.38 -12.90 -4.72
N GLY A 131 5.40 -13.78 -4.66
CA GLY A 131 6.51 -13.69 -3.71
C GLY A 131 7.66 -12.82 -4.24
N LYS A 132 8.91 -13.20 -3.97
CA LYS A 132 10.12 -12.54 -4.52
C LYS A 132 10.18 -12.61 -6.06
N ARG A 133 9.52 -13.59 -6.67
CA ARG A 133 9.48 -13.79 -8.12
C ARG A 133 8.04 -13.89 -8.59
N LYS A 134 7.81 -13.42 -9.81
CA LYS A 134 6.53 -13.57 -10.47
C LYS A 134 6.21 -15.06 -10.68
N PRO A 135 5.02 -15.53 -10.30
CA PRO A 135 4.62 -16.90 -10.55
C PRO A 135 4.42 -17.14 -12.06
N ILE A 136 4.65 -18.38 -12.51
CA ILE A 136 4.49 -18.77 -13.91
C ILE A 136 3.00 -18.72 -14.32
N ARG A 137 2.10 -18.97 -13.39
CA ARG A 137 0.65 -18.96 -13.62
C ARG A 137 0.08 -17.57 -13.35
N GLU A 138 -0.75 -17.07 -14.27
CA GLU A 138 -1.43 -15.79 -14.09
C GLU A 138 -2.53 -15.84 -13.01
N MET A 139 -3.24 -16.98 -12.92
CA MET A 139 -4.28 -17.17 -11.92
C MET A 139 -3.70 -17.82 -10.65
N ILE A 140 -3.66 -17.06 -9.58
CA ILE A 140 -3.11 -17.47 -8.29
C ILE A 140 -4.26 -17.87 -7.36
N ARG A 141 -4.19 -19.08 -6.82
CA ARG A 141 -5.19 -19.57 -5.87
C ARG A 141 -5.11 -18.83 -4.53
N PRO A 142 -6.23 -18.67 -3.81
CA PRO A 142 -6.25 -17.99 -2.51
C PRO A 142 -5.24 -18.54 -1.50
N GLU A 143 -5.06 -19.86 -1.44
CA GLU A 143 -4.10 -20.52 -0.52
C GLU A 143 -2.64 -20.17 -0.88
N GLN A 144 -2.36 -20.04 -2.17
CA GLN A 144 -1.02 -19.64 -2.63
C GLN A 144 -0.74 -18.18 -2.31
N ARG A 145 -1.74 -17.30 -2.40
CA ARG A 145 -1.65 -15.89 -1.97
C ARG A 145 -1.34 -15.79 -0.47
N LEU A 146 -2.00 -16.63 0.34
CA LEU A 146 -1.69 -16.71 1.77
C LEU A 146 -0.23 -17.16 2.03
N THR A 147 0.27 -18.13 1.26
CA THR A 147 1.68 -18.54 1.34
C THR A 147 2.64 -17.39 1.00
N PHE A 148 2.33 -16.58 -0.02
CA PHE A 148 3.13 -15.40 -0.34
C PHE A 148 3.09 -14.35 0.78
N PHE A 149 1.94 -14.17 1.40
CA PHE A 149 1.81 -13.30 2.56
C PHE A 149 2.67 -13.77 3.74
N GLU A 150 2.64 -15.05 4.07
CA GLU A 150 3.47 -15.63 5.14
C GLU A 150 4.98 -15.48 4.84
N GLN A 151 5.37 -15.61 3.57
CA GLN A 151 6.76 -15.32 3.16
C GLN A 151 7.13 -13.87 3.39
N ALA A 152 6.22 -12.93 3.08
CA ALA A 152 6.44 -11.51 3.27
C ALA A 152 6.62 -11.14 4.76
N LEU A 153 5.88 -11.79 5.67
CA LEU A 153 6.01 -11.54 7.10
C LEU A 153 7.41 -11.84 7.66
N ARG A 154 8.20 -12.67 6.98
CA ARG A 154 9.60 -12.97 7.39
C ARG A 154 10.55 -11.81 7.09
N GLU A 155 10.20 -10.97 6.15
CA GLU A 155 10.98 -9.77 5.79
C GLU A 155 10.56 -8.53 6.61
N LEU A 156 9.40 -8.58 7.27
CA LEU A 156 8.87 -7.46 8.02
C LEU A 156 9.68 -7.22 9.30
N PRO A 157 10.23 -6.01 9.52
CA PRO A 157 10.89 -5.68 10.79
C PRO A 157 9.86 -5.63 11.94
N PRO A 158 10.31 -5.76 13.21
CA PRO A 158 9.43 -5.75 14.39
C PRO A 158 8.94 -4.33 14.70
N VAL A 159 8.04 -3.80 13.89
CA VAL A 159 7.45 -2.47 14.03
C VAL A 159 5.92 -2.57 14.00
N PRO A 160 5.18 -1.65 14.64
CA PRO A 160 3.73 -1.59 14.53
C PRO A 160 3.29 -1.39 13.07
N VAL A 161 2.32 -2.21 12.62
CA VAL A 161 1.72 -2.11 11.28
C VAL A 161 0.24 -1.79 11.43
N ASN A 162 -0.15 -0.60 10.98
CA ASN A 162 -1.54 -0.19 10.89
C ASN A 162 -2.05 -0.49 9.50
N VAL A 163 -3.01 -1.38 9.39
CA VAL A 163 -3.52 -1.83 8.10
C VAL A 163 -4.81 -1.10 7.76
N LEU A 164 -4.85 -0.49 6.57
CA LEU A 164 -6.06 -0.05 5.91
C LEU A 164 -6.35 -1.00 4.75
N LEU A 165 -7.36 -1.83 4.92
CA LEU A 165 -7.77 -2.81 3.92
C LEU A 165 -8.96 -2.26 3.11
N PHE A 166 -8.78 -2.08 1.80
CA PHE A 166 -9.81 -1.73 0.82
C PHE A 166 -10.25 -3.00 0.06
N PRO A 167 -11.14 -3.82 0.62
CA PRO A 167 -11.31 -5.18 0.16
C PRO A 167 -11.75 -5.25 -1.31
N ILE A 168 -11.25 -6.27 -1.99
CA ILE A 168 -11.66 -6.67 -3.34
C ILE A 168 -12.46 -7.97 -3.27
N ASP A 169 -13.47 -8.10 -4.10
CA ASP A 169 -14.22 -9.35 -4.22
C ASP A 169 -13.31 -10.51 -4.62
N GLY A 170 -13.49 -11.66 -3.98
CA GLY A 170 -12.78 -12.89 -4.32
C GLY A 170 -11.49 -13.16 -3.53
N ASP A 171 -11.19 -12.39 -2.49
CA ASP A 171 -10.08 -12.65 -1.57
C ASP A 171 -10.57 -12.96 -0.14
N PRO A 172 -11.00 -14.20 0.13
CA PRO A 172 -11.64 -14.55 1.40
C PRO A 172 -10.70 -14.54 2.61
N PHE A 173 -9.38 -14.61 2.40
CA PHE A 173 -8.41 -14.69 3.50
C PHE A 173 -7.79 -13.34 3.87
N ALA A 174 -7.95 -12.31 3.06
CA ALA A 174 -7.27 -11.03 3.25
C ALA A 174 -7.60 -10.38 4.60
N ALA A 175 -8.87 -10.27 4.94
CA ALA A 175 -9.30 -9.58 6.16
C ALA A 175 -8.73 -10.25 7.42
N GLU A 176 -8.79 -11.57 7.51
CA GLU A 176 -8.25 -12.33 8.65
C GLU A 176 -6.73 -12.20 8.73
N ALA A 177 -6.02 -12.35 7.60
CA ALA A 177 -4.57 -12.30 7.55
C ALA A 177 -4.03 -10.93 7.99
N TYR A 178 -4.60 -9.84 7.48
CA TYR A 178 -4.18 -8.50 7.85
C TYR A 178 -4.62 -8.08 9.25
N TRP A 179 -5.79 -8.53 9.73
CA TRP A 179 -6.19 -8.34 11.11
C TRP A 179 -5.20 -9.01 12.08
N ARG A 180 -4.80 -10.26 11.80
CA ARG A 180 -3.77 -10.96 12.59
C ARG A 180 -2.41 -10.26 12.55
N LEU A 181 -2.01 -9.74 11.38
CA LEU A 181 -0.78 -8.95 11.27
C LEU A 181 -0.83 -7.73 12.18
N ALA A 182 -1.91 -6.95 12.12
CA ALA A 182 -2.07 -5.75 12.94
C ALA A 182 -1.96 -6.07 14.43
N ILE A 183 -2.67 -7.08 14.92
CA ILE A 183 -2.60 -7.49 16.34
C ILE A 183 -1.18 -7.92 16.73
N ARG A 184 -0.54 -8.80 15.93
CA ARG A 184 0.80 -9.32 16.24
C ARG A 184 1.87 -8.24 16.25
N SER A 185 1.75 -7.26 15.38
CA SER A 185 2.68 -6.12 15.31
C SER A 185 2.36 -5.01 16.31
N ARG A 186 1.28 -5.10 17.10
CA ARG A 186 0.76 -4.05 17.99
C ARG A 186 0.30 -2.80 17.24
N GLY A 187 -0.12 -2.96 16.01
CA GLY A 187 -0.76 -1.91 15.21
C GLY A 187 -2.29 -1.98 15.27
N SER A 188 -2.94 -1.41 14.29
CA SER A 188 -4.40 -1.35 14.16
C SER A 188 -4.86 -1.91 12.81
N PHE A 189 -6.14 -2.29 12.74
CA PHE A 189 -6.76 -2.74 11.50
C PHE A 189 -8.05 -1.96 11.26
N MET A 190 -8.21 -1.46 10.05
CA MET A 190 -9.41 -0.78 9.59
C MET A 190 -9.76 -1.21 8.17
N ALA A 191 -11.04 -1.47 7.93
CA ALA A 191 -11.61 -1.63 6.59
C ALA A 191 -12.55 -0.44 6.34
N PRO A 192 -12.11 0.59 5.61
CA PRO A 192 -12.89 1.79 5.39
C PRO A 192 -14.17 1.54 4.63
N ALA A 193 -15.27 2.22 5.02
CA ALA A 193 -16.49 2.27 4.25
C ALA A 193 -16.26 3.00 2.91
N SER A 194 -17.20 2.83 1.97
CA SER A 194 -17.03 3.35 0.61
C SER A 194 -17.01 4.86 0.50
N ASP A 195 -17.52 5.54 1.50
CA ASP A 195 -17.66 6.99 1.65
C ASP A 195 -16.67 7.60 2.63
N TRP A 196 -15.71 6.80 3.15
CA TRP A 196 -14.66 7.26 4.04
C TRP A 196 -13.34 7.51 3.28
N PRO A 197 -12.54 8.50 3.61
CA PRO A 197 -12.84 9.77 4.27
C PRO A 197 -13.63 10.66 3.35
#